data_9f5fb972228024fc2fdc400f99cbc082
#
_entry.id   9f5fb972228024fc2fdc400f99cbc082
#
_cell.length_a   1.000
_cell.length_b   1.000
_cell.length_c   1.000
_cell.angle_alpha   90.00
_cell.angle_beta   90.00
_cell.angle_gamma   90.00
#
_symmetry.space_group_name_H-M   'P 1'
#
loop_
_entity.id
_entity.type
_entity.pdbx_description
1 polymer ?
#
loop_
_entity_poly.entity_id
_entity_poly.type
_entity_poly.pdbx_seq_one_letter_code
_entity_poly.pdbx_strand_id
1 'polypeptide(L)'
;MRDEFTKCLQNIRLRHKDVVPTMAEAVMQMKAQHSQKHLDTVRVESCIQYFLDRLYMSRISIHMLINQHVIIHGDEAPLSPVYVGSIDPYCDVPMIVEDAFNNAAFLCDQYYLQSPKLDIQVTVNHLVWF
;
A
#
# COMPACT_ATOMS: atom_id res chain seq x y z
N MET A 1 -20.46 -9.23 -21.47
CA MET A 1 -19.19 -8.51 -21.67
C MET A 1 -18.78 -7.68 -20.43
N ARG A 2 -19.59 -6.70 -19.94
CA ARG A 2 -19.23 -5.89 -18.74
C ARG A 2 -19.07 -6.77 -17.50
N ASP A 3 -19.97 -7.68 -17.23
CA ASP A 3 -19.94 -8.56 -16.06
C ASP A 3 -18.78 -9.55 -16.10
N GLU A 4 -18.39 -10.03 -17.27
CA GLU A 4 -17.21 -10.89 -17.45
C GLU A 4 -15.93 -10.13 -17.19
N PHE A 5 -15.85 -8.86 -17.63
CA PHE A 5 -14.72 -7.99 -17.35
C PHE A 5 -14.58 -7.70 -15.84
N THR A 6 -15.70 -7.38 -15.17
CA THR A 6 -15.72 -7.17 -13.72
C THR A 6 -15.26 -8.43 -12.97
N LYS A 7 -15.74 -9.61 -13.34
CA LYS A 7 -15.29 -10.89 -12.78
C LYS A 7 -13.79 -11.14 -13.01
N CYS A 8 -13.29 -10.79 -14.20
CA CYS A 8 -11.86 -10.88 -14.48
C CYS A 8 -11.03 -9.99 -13.52
N LEU A 9 -11.47 -8.75 -13.30
CA LEU A 9 -10.80 -7.83 -12.36
C LEU A 9 -10.86 -8.34 -10.91
N GLN A 10 -11.97 -8.89 -10.46
CA GLN A 10 -12.11 -9.51 -9.15
C GLN A 10 -11.14 -10.69 -8.99
N ASN A 11 -11.00 -11.53 -10.01
CA ASN A 11 -10.04 -12.63 -10.01
C ASN A 11 -8.59 -12.15 -9.95
N ILE A 12 -8.25 -11.07 -10.68
CA ILE A 12 -6.92 -10.46 -10.60
C ILE A 12 -6.66 -9.96 -9.18
N ARG A 13 -7.61 -9.24 -8.57
CA ARG A 13 -7.50 -8.75 -7.19
C ARG A 13 -7.25 -9.90 -6.21
N LEU A 14 -8.01 -10.98 -6.32
CA LEU A 14 -7.88 -12.16 -5.47
C LEU A 14 -6.51 -12.85 -5.64
N ARG A 15 -6.05 -13.03 -6.87
CA ARG A 15 -4.74 -13.66 -7.16
C ARG A 15 -3.56 -12.83 -6.65
N HIS A 16 -3.70 -11.53 -6.55
CA HIS A 16 -2.66 -10.63 -6.08
C HIS A 16 -2.74 -10.31 -4.58
N LYS A 17 -3.63 -10.97 -3.85
CA LYS A 17 -3.86 -10.74 -2.43
C LYS A 17 -2.56 -10.85 -1.61
N ASP A 18 -1.78 -11.89 -1.85
CA ASP A 18 -0.63 -12.23 -1.03
C ASP A 18 0.72 -11.66 -1.54
N VAL A 19 0.68 -10.77 -2.55
CA VAL A 19 1.92 -10.20 -3.13
C VAL A 19 2.72 -9.42 -2.09
N VAL A 20 2.09 -8.66 -1.20
CA VAL A 20 2.80 -7.85 -0.19
C VAL A 20 3.54 -8.73 0.83
N PRO A 21 2.88 -9.67 1.53
CA PRO A 21 3.57 -10.53 2.48
C PRO A 21 4.64 -11.41 1.82
N THR A 22 4.39 -11.95 0.63
CA THR A 22 5.38 -12.74 -0.12
C THR A 22 6.61 -11.90 -0.49
N MET A 23 6.40 -10.64 -0.89
CA MET A 23 7.50 -9.72 -1.21
C MET A 23 8.31 -9.36 0.04
N ALA A 24 7.65 -9.12 1.17
CA ALA A 24 8.33 -8.85 2.44
C ALA A 24 9.21 -10.04 2.87
N GLU A 25 8.68 -11.26 2.77
CA GLU A 25 9.43 -12.48 3.07
C GLU A 25 10.65 -12.65 2.14
N ALA A 26 10.47 -12.43 0.84
CA ALA A 26 11.56 -12.51 -0.14
C ALA A 26 12.69 -11.51 0.16
N VAL A 27 12.34 -10.27 0.55
CA VAL A 27 13.31 -9.23 0.94
C VAL A 27 14.05 -9.63 2.22
N MET A 28 13.35 -10.18 3.22
CA MET A 28 14.00 -10.65 4.45
C MET A 28 14.99 -11.79 4.17
N GLN A 29 14.60 -12.76 3.35
CA GLN A 29 15.48 -13.86 2.95
C GLN A 29 16.70 -13.36 2.18
N MET A 30 16.51 -12.42 1.26
CA MET A 30 17.61 -11.82 0.49
C MET A 30 18.57 -11.06 1.40
N LYS A 31 18.09 -10.25 2.34
CA LYS A 31 18.92 -9.54 3.33
C LYS A 31 19.72 -10.52 4.19
N ALA A 32 19.11 -11.60 4.66
CA ALA A 32 19.80 -12.64 5.43
C ALA A 32 20.94 -13.30 4.65
N GLN A 33 20.76 -13.59 3.37
CA GLN A 33 21.79 -14.16 2.51
C GLN A 33 22.93 -13.19 2.19
N HIS A 34 22.62 -11.90 2.00
CA HIS A 34 23.61 -10.87 1.69
C HIS A 34 24.45 -10.46 2.91
N SER A 35 23.88 -10.49 4.10
CA SER A 35 24.61 -10.23 5.36
C SER A 35 25.80 -11.17 5.55
N GLN A 36 25.77 -12.35 4.95
CA GLN A 36 26.87 -13.33 5.00
C GLN A 36 28.01 -13.07 3.98
N LYS A 37 27.81 -12.19 2.99
CA LYS A 37 28.73 -12.10 1.83
C LYS A 37 29.54 -10.81 1.72
N HIS A 38 29.65 -9.94 2.70
CA HIS A 38 30.44 -8.69 2.69
C HIS A 38 30.42 -7.87 1.37
N LEU A 39 29.43 -8.06 0.52
CA LEU A 39 29.25 -7.26 -0.69
C LEU A 39 28.50 -5.96 -0.36
N ASP A 40 28.77 -4.90 -1.12
CA ASP A 40 28.20 -3.54 -1.02
C ASP A 40 26.74 -3.50 -0.55
N THR A 41 26.52 -3.72 0.75
CA THR A 41 25.20 -3.86 1.38
C THR A 41 24.35 -2.62 1.13
N VAL A 42 24.97 -1.44 1.20
CA VAL A 42 24.29 -0.14 1.01
C VAL A 42 23.72 -0.01 -0.42
N ARG A 43 24.47 -0.45 -1.44
CA ARG A 43 24.02 -0.38 -2.83
C ARG A 43 22.86 -1.34 -3.09
N VAL A 44 22.94 -2.53 -2.54
CA VAL A 44 21.88 -3.54 -2.66
C VAL A 44 20.62 -3.06 -1.96
N GLU A 45 20.73 -2.51 -0.76
CA GLU A 45 19.58 -1.96 -0.03
C GLU A 45 18.90 -0.80 -0.78
N SER A 46 19.69 0.12 -1.35
CA SER A 46 19.13 1.21 -2.15
C SER A 46 18.39 0.71 -3.40
N CYS A 47 18.91 -0.33 -4.06
CA CYS A 47 18.25 -0.94 -5.22
C CYS A 47 16.94 -1.64 -4.81
N ILE A 48 16.94 -2.36 -3.69
CA ILE A 48 15.72 -3.01 -3.16
C ILE A 48 14.68 -1.95 -2.82
N GLN A 49 15.06 -0.88 -2.12
CA GLN A 49 14.16 0.20 -1.74
C GLN A 49 13.54 0.85 -2.99
N TYR A 50 14.36 1.22 -3.96
CA TYR A 50 13.88 1.79 -5.22
C TYR A 50 12.89 0.87 -5.95
N PHE A 51 13.17 -0.42 -5.99
CA PHE A 51 12.29 -1.42 -6.60
C PHE A 51 10.96 -1.51 -5.84
N LEU A 52 11.01 -1.60 -4.51
CA LEU A 52 9.81 -1.71 -3.66
C LEU A 52 8.92 -0.48 -3.78
N ASP A 53 9.49 0.71 -3.77
CA ASP A 53 8.74 1.97 -3.93
C ASP A 53 7.95 1.97 -5.23
N ARG A 54 8.59 1.61 -6.33
CA ARG A 54 7.94 1.54 -7.64
C ARG A 54 6.88 0.44 -7.71
N LEU A 55 7.18 -0.73 -7.16
CA LEU A 55 6.25 -1.86 -7.12
C LEU A 55 4.99 -1.50 -6.35
N TYR A 56 5.15 -0.96 -5.15
CA TYR A 56 4.01 -0.63 -4.28
C TYR A 56 3.21 0.55 -4.82
N MET A 57 3.84 1.58 -5.36
CA MET A 57 3.12 2.68 -6.00
C MET A 57 2.30 2.22 -7.21
N SER A 58 2.88 1.37 -8.07
CA SER A 58 2.14 0.77 -9.19
C SER A 58 0.99 -0.10 -8.71
N ARG A 59 1.23 -0.92 -7.68
CA ARG A 59 0.21 -1.77 -7.08
C ARG A 59 -0.95 -0.96 -6.51
N ILE A 60 -0.69 0.08 -5.72
CA ILE A 60 -1.70 0.96 -5.15
C ILE A 60 -2.56 1.56 -6.26
N SER A 61 -1.94 2.10 -7.31
CA SER A 61 -2.64 2.71 -8.44
C SER A 61 -3.56 1.70 -9.15
N ILE A 62 -3.05 0.51 -9.46
CA ILE A 62 -3.83 -0.54 -10.13
C ILE A 62 -4.98 -1.01 -9.24
N HIS A 63 -4.73 -1.26 -7.95
CA HIS A 63 -5.77 -1.71 -7.02
C HIS A 63 -6.86 -0.65 -6.81
N MET A 64 -6.49 0.62 -6.76
CA MET A 64 -7.45 1.72 -6.67
C MET A 64 -8.41 1.71 -7.87
N LEU A 65 -7.89 1.56 -9.09
CA LEU A 65 -8.71 1.50 -10.31
C LEU A 65 -9.60 0.24 -10.33
N ILE A 66 -9.06 -0.91 -9.96
CA ILE A 66 -9.82 -2.16 -9.89
C ILE A 66 -10.94 -2.04 -8.86
N ASN A 67 -10.66 -1.57 -7.66
CA ASN A 67 -11.65 -1.41 -6.59
C ASN A 67 -12.75 -0.44 -7.02
N GLN A 68 -12.39 0.69 -7.60
CA GLN A 68 -13.35 1.67 -8.09
C GLN A 68 -14.29 1.04 -9.13
N HIS A 69 -13.74 0.31 -10.10
CA HIS A 69 -14.54 -0.37 -11.12
C HIS A 69 -15.48 -1.43 -10.52
N VAL A 70 -14.95 -2.26 -9.60
CA VAL A 70 -15.72 -3.36 -8.99
C VAL A 70 -16.86 -2.83 -8.12
N ILE A 71 -16.66 -1.74 -7.38
CA ILE A 71 -17.72 -1.14 -6.57
C ILE A 71 -18.78 -0.47 -7.44
N ILE A 72 -18.39 0.21 -8.52
CA ILE A 72 -19.35 0.91 -9.39
C ILE A 72 -20.15 -0.06 -10.27
N HIS A 73 -19.54 -1.14 -10.72
CA HIS A 73 -20.10 -2.03 -11.75
C HIS A 73 -20.30 -3.48 -11.30
N GLY A 74 -19.85 -3.83 -10.11
CA GLY A 74 -20.03 -5.15 -9.52
C GLY A 74 -21.20 -5.19 -8.53
N ASP A 75 -21.30 -6.31 -7.84
CA ASP A 75 -22.32 -6.54 -6.80
C ASP A 75 -21.84 -6.08 -5.41
N GLU A 76 -20.65 -5.49 -5.32
CA GLU A 76 -20.10 -4.98 -4.05
C GLU A 76 -20.73 -3.62 -3.74
N ALA A 77 -21.41 -3.54 -2.60
CA ALA A 77 -21.98 -2.28 -2.14
C ALA A 77 -20.85 -1.33 -1.65
N PRO A 78 -20.97 0.00 -1.85
CA PRO A 78 -20.05 0.94 -1.26
C PRO A 78 -20.12 0.86 0.27
N LEU A 79 -18.98 1.09 0.95
CA LEU A 79 -18.85 1.03 2.41
C LEU A 79 -19.77 2.02 3.13
N SER A 80 -20.13 3.11 2.46
CA SER A 80 -21.03 4.14 2.96
C SER A 80 -21.78 4.81 1.80
N PRO A 81 -23.03 5.25 1.98
CA PRO A 81 -23.77 5.98 0.96
C PRO A 81 -23.14 7.33 0.56
N VAL A 82 -22.20 7.83 1.38
CA VAL A 82 -21.48 9.09 1.13
C VAL A 82 -20.25 8.86 0.21
N TYR A 83 -19.80 7.62 0.09
CA TYR A 83 -18.62 7.30 -0.71
C TYR A 83 -18.91 7.33 -2.20
N VAL A 84 -17.94 7.82 -2.97
CA VAL A 84 -17.98 7.76 -4.43
C VAL A 84 -17.17 6.53 -4.88
N GLY A 85 -17.84 5.39 -4.93
CA GLY A 85 -17.17 4.10 -5.14
C GLY A 85 -16.25 3.75 -3.95
N SER A 86 -14.94 3.71 -4.16
CA SER A 86 -13.93 3.48 -3.13
C SER A 86 -13.36 4.77 -2.52
N ILE A 87 -13.85 5.94 -2.93
CA ILE A 87 -13.30 7.24 -2.50
C ILE A 87 -14.20 7.82 -1.40
N ASP A 88 -13.58 8.14 -0.28
CA ASP A 88 -14.19 8.89 0.82
C ASP A 88 -13.91 10.39 0.64
N PRO A 89 -14.92 11.22 0.32
CA PRO A 89 -14.73 12.67 0.16
C PRO A 89 -14.44 13.40 1.48
N TYR A 90 -14.67 12.76 2.62
CA TYR A 90 -14.42 13.32 3.95
C TYR A 90 -13.28 12.63 4.69
N CYS A 91 -12.36 12.04 3.95
CA CYS A 91 -11.22 11.29 4.48
C CYS A 91 -10.34 12.17 5.40
N ASP A 92 -10.18 11.74 6.66
CA ASP A 92 -9.21 12.33 7.58
C ASP A 92 -7.82 11.73 7.31
N VAL A 93 -7.04 12.43 6.48
CA VAL A 93 -5.71 11.96 6.06
C VAL A 93 -4.73 11.85 7.25
N PRO A 94 -4.65 12.81 8.20
CA PRO A 94 -3.85 12.67 9.41
C PRO A 94 -4.14 11.39 10.19
N MET A 95 -5.40 11.08 10.42
CA MET A 95 -5.81 9.86 11.13
C MET A 95 -5.35 8.59 10.41
N ILE A 96 -5.49 8.53 9.09
CA ILE A 96 -5.03 7.37 8.30
C ILE A 96 -3.51 7.21 8.36
N VAL A 97 -2.76 8.32 8.33
CA VAL A 97 -1.30 8.30 8.46
C VAL A 97 -0.89 7.81 9.84
N GLU A 98 -1.57 8.27 10.90
CA GLU A 98 -1.32 7.84 12.27
C GLU A 98 -1.59 6.35 12.46
N ASP A 99 -2.71 5.83 11.96
CA ASP A 99 -3.04 4.41 12.01
C ASP A 99 -2.01 3.56 11.24
N ALA A 100 -1.61 3.99 10.06
CA ALA A 100 -0.58 3.31 9.27
C ALA A 100 0.78 3.32 9.98
N PHE A 101 1.14 4.45 10.60
CA PHE A 101 2.36 4.57 11.39
C PHE A 101 2.35 3.65 12.61
N ASN A 102 1.25 3.62 13.36
CA ASN A 102 1.13 2.77 14.56
C ASN A 102 1.30 1.28 14.21
N ASN A 103 0.73 0.82 13.10
CA ASN A 103 0.93 -0.53 12.61
C ASN A 103 2.40 -0.79 12.22
N ALA A 104 3.05 0.14 11.55
CA ALA A 104 4.46 0.01 11.16
C ALA A 104 5.39 0.07 12.38
N ALA A 105 5.11 0.96 13.35
CA ALA A 105 5.87 1.09 14.59
C ALA A 105 5.81 -0.21 15.42
N PHE A 106 4.62 -0.80 15.53
CA PHE A 106 4.46 -2.09 16.19
C PHE A 106 5.36 -3.18 15.59
N LEU A 107 5.43 -3.26 14.26
CA LEU A 107 6.32 -4.20 13.58
C LEU A 107 7.80 -3.83 13.80
N CYS A 108 8.14 -2.55 13.75
CA CYS A 108 9.50 -2.08 14.03
C CYS A 108 9.97 -2.47 15.43
N ASP A 109 9.14 -2.28 16.44
CA ASP A 109 9.45 -2.62 17.82
C ASP A 109 9.68 -4.12 18.02
N GLN A 110 8.96 -4.95 17.26
CA GLN A 110 9.18 -6.40 17.29
C GLN A 110 10.52 -6.83 16.68
N TYR A 111 10.97 -6.15 15.62
CA TYR A 111 12.19 -6.56 14.89
C TYR A 111 13.44 -5.80 15.32
N TYR A 112 13.29 -4.54 15.74
CA TYR A 112 14.42 -3.63 16.01
C TYR A 112 14.46 -3.07 17.43
N LEU A 113 13.49 -3.43 18.29
CA LEU A 113 13.35 -2.99 19.69
C LEU A 113 13.18 -1.46 19.86
N GLN A 114 12.99 -0.74 18.78
CA GLN A 114 12.79 0.70 18.77
C GLN A 114 12.14 1.17 17.49
N SER A 115 11.13 2.03 17.60
CA SER A 115 10.52 2.74 16.48
C SER A 115 10.80 4.25 16.54
N PRO A 116 10.84 4.95 15.40
CA PRO A 116 10.94 6.40 15.37
C PRO A 116 9.69 7.06 15.97
N LYS A 117 9.75 8.36 16.27
CA LYS A 117 8.57 9.15 16.64
C LYS A 117 7.90 9.71 15.39
N LEU A 118 6.57 9.74 15.41
CA LEU A 118 5.79 10.38 14.37
C LEU A 118 5.66 11.88 14.66
N ASP A 119 5.89 12.71 13.66
CA ASP A 119 5.56 14.15 13.66
C ASP A 119 4.77 14.44 12.39
N ILE A 120 3.50 14.84 12.54
CA ILE A 120 2.61 15.14 11.42
C ILE A 120 2.42 16.65 11.32
N GLN A 121 2.89 17.24 10.23
CA GLN A 121 2.66 18.65 9.92
C GLN A 121 1.64 18.77 8.79
N VAL A 122 0.47 19.29 9.10
CA VAL A 122 -0.61 19.50 8.13
C VAL A 122 -0.55 20.92 7.61
N THR A 123 -0.20 21.09 6.33
CA THR A 123 -0.27 22.37 5.63
C THR A 123 -1.48 22.35 4.71
N VAL A 124 -2.52 23.12 5.05
CA VAL A 124 -3.73 23.27 4.22
C VAL A 124 -3.43 24.31 3.14
N ASN A 125 -3.07 23.84 1.94
CA ASN A 125 -3.13 24.67 0.75
C ASN A 125 -4.57 24.62 0.23
N HIS A 126 -5.25 25.78 0.19
CA HIS A 126 -6.53 25.91 -0.50
C HIS A 126 -6.32 25.64 -1.99
N LEU A 127 -6.53 24.39 -2.41
CA LEU A 127 -6.72 24.08 -3.82
C LEU A 127 -8.09 24.59 -4.23
N VAL A 128 -8.11 25.75 -4.88
CA VAL A 128 -9.31 26.24 -5.57
C VAL A 128 -9.44 25.37 -6.83
N TRP A 129 -10.41 24.47 -6.83
CA TRP A 129 -10.83 23.77 -8.05
C TRP A 129 -11.64 24.73 -8.89
N PHE A 130 -11.14 25.06 -10.08
CA PHE A 130 -11.92 25.72 -11.13
C PHE A 130 -12.59 24.69 -12.01
#